data_64243b79e8d818f80bc637fdb44960b0
#
_entry.id   64243b79e8d818f80bc637fdb44960b0
#
_cell.length_a   1.000
_cell.length_b   1.000
_cell.length_c   1.000
_cell.angle_alpha   90.00
_cell.angle_beta   90.00
_cell.angle_gamma   90.00
#
_symmetry.space_group_name_H-M   'P 1'
#
loop_
_entity.id
_entity.type
_entity.pdbx_description
1 polymer ?
#
loop_
_entity_poly.entity_id
_entity_poly.type
_entity_poly.pdbx_seq_one_letter_code
_entity_poly.pdbx_strand_id
1 'polypeptide(L)'
;MVRATYPFALAAGALLLLGACEPQDTDTDTEAQAEVITVVPNYLRPPVMGRNGGVSAGHPLTTATAIEILQNGGNAFDAGVAAILTGGVVEQDLYSLGGESLILVYPHSEGEVTSIIGQGWAARDATIDWYRERGRDLYGYGLDPAVVPGELHGALTVLERWGTMSFEEVAARAIEYAEVGFPLRSRTVSTIYREMDFINQWPANRAYWTRPDGAMYASGEIIRLPTLANTLKKMVEAEREQSVNGREAGIVAARDRFYKGDIAEEMVTFLQAHGTPFVLDDFAEFYSRVEEPTSTTYKRYTVYKQSFNSQGPMLLQTLNILENFDLGRMGHNSADYLHTIIEAFKLAYADRDTYYADTDFVDVPAQGLLSKEYAAERAQLIDMERASETFAAGDPFAFDPSHDREDWQYWVADAANPPPERLQVAAVDRTDNMKDTTHIAVIDKDGNIFDSTPSGGWIGGAVILGDTGIAMSVRGEQFWLDETRAAQLRPRSRPRYTLTPSIVLRDGEPFLAIGTPGGDNQEQTILQMFLNIVEFPSQWYPNLHQAIQAPRVQTLHFYASFWPHETGFNELNVEIDLPPQVIQSLEERGHVVNRMQPLGIPSCGTVVLLDPTHGARIAGADVRRDCYAMAY
;
A
#
# COMPACT_ATOMS: atom_id res chain seq x y z
N MET A 1 -6.01 15.69 56.08
CA MET A 1 -5.50 15.07 57.30
C MET A 1 -5.31 13.58 57.01
N VAL A 2 -4.26 13.13 57.06
CA VAL A 2 -3.26 12.23 57.64
C VAL A 2 -2.24 11.81 56.61
N ARG A 3 -1.01 12.31 56.80
CA ARG A 3 0.21 11.84 56.14
C ARG A 3 0.67 10.55 56.83
N ALA A 4 1.17 9.57 56.09
CA ALA A 4 2.00 8.49 56.58
C ALA A 4 3.30 8.44 55.77
N THR A 5 4.37 8.79 56.45
CA THR A 5 5.76 8.66 56.05
C THR A 5 6.29 7.31 56.56
N TYR A 6 7.09 6.61 55.73
CA TYR A 6 7.96 5.50 56.21
C TYR A 6 9.43 5.82 55.91
N PRO A 7 10.37 5.48 56.85
CA PRO A 7 11.74 5.92 56.76
C PRO A 7 12.70 4.90 56.15
N PHE A 8 13.80 5.45 55.60
CA PHE A 8 15.02 4.76 55.22
C PHE A 8 15.74 4.14 56.44
N ALA A 9 16.32 2.94 56.25
CA ALA A 9 17.36 2.42 57.12
C ALA A 9 18.61 2.02 56.31
N LEU A 10 19.70 2.77 56.54
CA LEU A 10 21.07 2.41 56.18
C LEU A 10 21.59 1.36 57.18
N ALA A 11 22.36 0.38 56.69
CA ALA A 11 23.27 -0.38 57.51
C ALA A 11 24.63 -0.50 56.81
N ALA A 12 25.64 0.07 57.44
CA ALA A 12 27.06 -0.01 57.09
C ALA A 12 27.79 -1.01 58.00
N GLY A 13 28.92 -1.50 57.52
CA GLY A 13 29.97 -2.15 58.35
C GLY A 13 30.21 -3.62 57.96
N ALA A 14 31.41 -4.17 57.86
CA ALA A 14 32.73 -3.80 58.25
C ALA A 14 33.77 -4.68 57.49
N LEU A 15 34.94 -4.12 57.31
CA LEU A 15 36.19 -4.79 56.88
C LEU A 15 36.68 -5.83 57.89
N LEU A 16 37.27 -6.92 57.39
CA LEU A 16 38.34 -7.61 58.04
C LEU A 16 39.34 -8.21 57.04
N LEU A 17 40.61 -7.80 57.20
CA LEU A 17 41.83 -8.27 56.56
C LEU A 17 42.37 -9.54 57.24
N LEU A 18 43.08 -10.35 56.46
CA LEU A 18 44.30 -11.19 56.75
C LEU A 18 44.15 -12.52 55.99
N GLY A 19 45.07 -12.98 55.22
CA GLY A 19 46.46 -13.06 55.14
C GLY A 19 46.89 -13.96 53.97
N ALA A 20 48.09 -13.76 53.50
CA ALA A 20 48.71 -14.38 52.33
C ALA A 20 49.06 -15.89 52.50
N CYS A 21 49.00 -16.60 51.39
CA CYS A 21 49.93 -17.63 50.93
C CYS A 21 49.79 -17.95 49.48
N GLU A 22 50.81 -17.75 48.65
CA GLU A 22 51.06 -18.32 47.33
C GLU A 22 51.90 -19.62 47.52
N PRO A 23 52.17 -20.44 46.47
CA PRO A 23 51.58 -20.56 45.11
C PRO A 23 51.23 -22.02 44.73
N GLN A 24 50.54 -22.22 43.62
CA GLN A 24 50.90 -23.29 42.67
C GLN A 24 50.07 -23.19 41.37
N ASP A 25 50.80 -23.18 40.26
CA ASP A 25 50.30 -23.32 38.89
C ASP A 25 49.43 -24.57 38.72
N THR A 26 48.25 -24.37 38.16
CA THR A 26 47.59 -25.38 37.32
C THR A 26 46.86 -24.63 36.19
N ASP A 27 47.34 -24.85 34.97
CA ASP A 27 46.64 -24.57 33.74
C ASP A 27 45.20 -25.09 33.82
N THR A 28 44.24 -24.19 33.78
CA THR A 28 42.86 -24.53 33.44
C THR A 28 42.43 -23.56 32.38
N ASP A 29 42.20 -24.12 31.18
CA ASP A 29 41.47 -23.50 30.08
C ASP A 29 40.23 -22.80 30.63
N THR A 30 40.31 -21.49 30.74
CA THR A 30 39.13 -20.66 30.99
C THR A 30 38.50 -20.39 29.64
N GLU A 31 37.53 -21.24 29.22
CA GLU A 31 36.55 -20.86 28.23
C GLU A 31 35.97 -19.52 28.65
N ALA A 32 36.28 -18.48 27.90
CA ALA A 32 35.66 -17.18 28.07
C ALA A 32 34.14 -17.36 27.83
N GLN A 33 33.39 -17.44 28.92
CA GLN A 33 31.93 -17.25 28.84
C GLN A 33 31.71 -15.88 28.24
N ALA A 34 31.28 -15.85 26.99
CA ALA A 34 30.82 -14.64 26.37
C ALA A 34 29.71 -14.05 27.25
N GLU A 35 29.97 -12.87 27.81
CA GLU A 35 28.97 -12.10 28.51
C GLU A 35 27.80 -11.92 27.55
N VAL A 36 26.68 -12.58 27.78
CA VAL A 36 25.44 -12.35 27.07
C VAL A 36 24.97 -10.96 27.48
N ILE A 37 25.39 -9.95 26.72
CA ILE A 37 24.86 -8.60 26.83
C ILE A 37 23.39 -8.71 26.47
N THR A 38 22.51 -8.76 27.45
CA THR A 38 21.07 -8.67 27.26
C THR A 38 20.78 -7.22 26.88
N VAL A 39 20.89 -6.90 25.60
CA VAL A 39 20.38 -5.63 25.06
C VAL A 39 18.87 -5.68 25.24
N VAL A 40 18.33 -4.86 26.14
CA VAL A 40 16.88 -4.67 26.24
C VAL A 40 16.45 -4.01 24.92
N PRO A 41 15.68 -4.70 24.08
CA PRO A 41 15.34 -4.17 22.78
C PRO A 41 14.48 -2.93 22.94
N ASN A 42 14.90 -1.82 22.35
CA ASN A 42 14.11 -0.58 22.31
C ASN A 42 13.10 -0.64 21.16
N TYR A 43 12.08 -1.48 21.26
CA TYR A 43 11.03 -1.60 20.27
C TYR A 43 9.66 -1.24 20.86
N LEU A 44 8.81 -0.61 20.05
CA LEU A 44 7.48 -0.16 20.46
C LEU A 44 6.45 -1.30 20.50
N ARG A 45 6.70 -2.42 19.80
CA ARG A 45 5.86 -3.62 19.79
C ARG A 45 6.70 -4.88 19.95
N PRO A 46 6.21 -5.90 20.68
CA PRO A 46 6.90 -7.18 20.80
C PRO A 46 6.88 -7.96 19.47
N PRO A 47 7.79 -8.94 19.28
CA PRO A 47 7.72 -9.85 18.13
C PRO A 47 6.38 -10.58 18.07
N VAL A 48 5.82 -10.69 16.84
CA VAL A 48 4.60 -11.45 16.57
C VAL A 48 4.97 -12.64 15.69
N MET A 49 4.84 -13.83 16.21
CA MET A 49 5.24 -15.07 15.53
C MET A 49 4.22 -16.18 15.77
N GLY A 50 3.94 -16.95 14.73
CA GLY A 50 3.05 -18.10 14.77
C GLY A 50 3.51 -19.22 13.85
N ARG A 51 2.89 -20.39 13.99
CA ARG A 51 3.20 -21.54 13.16
C ARG A 51 2.21 -21.73 12.02
N ASN A 52 0.94 -21.43 12.25
CA ASN A 52 -0.15 -21.84 11.38
C ASN A 52 -0.63 -20.73 10.45
N GLY A 53 -0.30 -19.46 10.78
CA GLY A 53 -0.66 -18.32 9.95
C GLY A 53 -0.15 -17.02 10.50
N GLY A 54 0.08 -16.05 9.62
CA GLY A 54 0.43 -14.68 9.94
C GLY A 54 -0.38 -13.72 9.08
N VAL A 55 -0.86 -12.64 9.70
CA VAL A 55 -1.65 -11.58 9.07
C VAL A 55 -1.15 -10.24 9.56
N SER A 56 -1.02 -9.29 8.65
CA SER A 56 -0.81 -7.89 8.97
C SER A 56 -1.71 -7.02 8.09
N ALA A 57 -2.52 -6.14 8.68
CA ALA A 57 -3.47 -5.31 7.96
C ALA A 57 -3.61 -3.91 8.59
N GLY A 58 -4.30 -3.00 7.90
CA GLY A 58 -4.44 -1.60 8.29
C GLY A 58 -5.31 -1.33 9.52
N HIS A 59 -6.07 -2.33 9.99
CA HIS A 59 -6.98 -2.17 11.13
C HIS A 59 -7.04 -3.43 11.98
N PRO A 60 -7.14 -3.32 13.33
CA PRO A 60 -7.23 -4.48 14.21
C PRO A 60 -8.40 -5.43 13.89
N LEU A 61 -9.58 -4.90 13.53
CA LEU A 61 -10.75 -5.72 13.17
C LEU A 61 -10.52 -6.46 11.84
N THR A 62 -9.87 -5.83 10.86
CA THR A 62 -9.49 -6.45 9.59
C THR A 62 -8.52 -7.61 9.83
N THR A 63 -7.48 -7.38 10.64
CA THR A 63 -6.51 -8.42 11.02
C THR A 63 -7.18 -9.57 11.77
N ALA A 64 -8.08 -9.26 12.72
CA ALA A 64 -8.79 -10.26 13.52
C ALA A 64 -9.70 -11.13 12.64
N THR A 65 -10.42 -10.54 11.68
CA THR A 65 -11.26 -11.28 10.72
C THR A 65 -10.43 -12.27 9.89
N ALA A 66 -9.29 -11.81 9.33
CA ALA A 66 -8.43 -12.70 8.55
C ALA A 66 -7.88 -13.88 9.39
N ILE A 67 -7.46 -13.64 10.63
CA ILE A 67 -7.04 -14.69 11.56
C ILE A 67 -8.18 -15.66 11.86
N GLU A 68 -9.40 -15.17 12.08
CA GLU A 68 -10.57 -16.01 12.32
C GLU A 68 -10.85 -16.95 11.12
N ILE A 69 -10.78 -16.43 9.89
CA ILE A 69 -10.94 -17.25 8.68
C ILE A 69 -9.88 -18.37 8.61
N LEU A 70 -8.62 -18.04 8.84
CA LEU A 70 -7.54 -19.03 8.86
C LEU A 70 -7.76 -20.09 9.95
N GLN A 71 -8.20 -19.70 11.15
CA GLN A 71 -8.49 -20.61 12.26
C GLN A 71 -9.70 -21.51 12.00
N ASN A 72 -10.66 -21.04 11.21
CA ASN A 72 -11.85 -21.80 10.81
C ASN A 72 -11.59 -22.71 9.59
N GLY A 73 -10.35 -22.79 9.10
CA GLY A 73 -9.95 -23.72 8.05
C GLY A 73 -9.88 -23.13 6.63
N GLY A 74 -10.15 -21.84 6.46
CA GLY A 74 -9.90 -21.12 5.21
C GLY A 74 -8.40 -21.00 4.94
N ASN A 75 -8.04 -20.76 3.69
CA ASN A 75 -6.67 -20.52 3.25
C ASN A 75 -6.32 -19.02 3.24
N ALA A 76 -5.11 -18.67 2.77
CA ALA A 76 -4.67 -17.27 2.69
C ALA A 76 -5.56 -16.40 1.78
N PHE A 77 -6.17 -17.00 0.75
CA PHE A 77 -7.03 -16.31 -0.21
C PHE A 77 -8.39 -16.00 0.40
N ASP A 78 -9.01 -16.95 1.10
CA ASP A 78 -10.24 -16.74 1.86
C ASP A 78 -10.04 -15.64 2.92
N ALA A 79 -8.93 -15.71 3.66
CA ALA A 79 -8.59 -14.75 4.70
C ALA A 79 -8.33 -13.34 4.14
N GLY A 80 -7.63 -13.26 3.01
CA GLY A 80 -7.35 -12.00 2.30
C GLY A 80 -8.63 -11.33 1.79
N VAL A 81 -9.53 -12.11 1.18
CA VAL A 81 -10.83 -11.60 0.71
C VAL A 81 -11.70 -11.14 1.88
N ALA A 82 -11.78 -11.92 2.96
CA ALA A 82 -12.52 -11.52 4.16
C ALA A 82 -11.96 -10.23 4.80
N ALA A 83 -10.62 -10.06 4.76
CA ALA A 83 -9.95 -8.84 5.19
C ALA A 83 -10.34 -7.64 4.30
N ILE A 84 -10.33 -7.79 2.97
CA ILE A 84 -10.79 -6.75 2.03
C ILE A 84 -12.23 -6.35 2.34
N LEU A 85 -13.14 -7.30 2.48
CA LEU A 85 -14.54 -7.02 2.75
C LEU A 85 -14.74 -6.31 4.10
N THR A 86 -14.04 -6.78 5.14
CA THR A 86 -14.12 -6.19 6.47
C THR A 86 -13.55 -4.78 6.51
N GLY A 87 -12.36 -4.58 5.95
CA GLY A 87 -11.71 -3.26 5.92
C GLY A 87 -12.52 -2.25 5.11
N GLY A 88 -13.13 -2.65 3.98
CA GLY A 88 -14.05 -1.82 3.20
C GLY A 88 -15.28 -1.33 3.98
N VAL A 89 -15.56 -1.94 5.14
CA VAL A 89 -16.57 -1.49 6.10
C VAL A 89 -15.97 -0.61 7.19
N VAL A 90 -14.85 -1.04 7.81
CA VAL A 90 -14.32 -0.42 9.03
C VAL A 90 -13.22 0.62 8.81
N GLU A 91 -12.70 0.74 7.57
CA GLU A 91 -11.58 1.62 7.20
C GLU A 91 -11.95 2.65 6.11
N GLN A 92 -13.19 3.14 6.06
CA GLN A 92 -13.67 3.96 4.93
C GLN A 92 -13.00 5.36 4.84
N ASP A 93 -12.18 5.74 5.80
CA ASP A 93 -11.22 6.84 5.65
C ASP A 93 -10.01 6.46 4.79
N LEU A 94 -9.79 5.16 4.52
CA LEU A 94 -8.70 4.63 3.70
C LEU A 94 -9.18 3.98 2.40
N TYR A 95 -10.32 3.31 2.41
CA TYR A 95 -10.99 2.71 1.24
C TYR A 95 -12.39 2.21 1.58
N SER A 96 -13.19 1.96 0.55
CA SER A 96 -14.51 1.35 0.68
C SER A 96 -14.73 0.26 -0.38
N LEU A 97 -15.83 -0.49 -0.29
CA LEU A 97 -16.17 -1.52 -1.29
C LEU A 97 -16.50 -0.95 -2.68
N GLY A 98 -16.65 0.37 -2.80
CA GLY A 98 -16.74 1.08 -4.08
C GLY A 98 -15.40 1.53 -4.65
N GLY A 99 -14.31 1.17 -3.99
CA GLY A 99 -12.93 1.44 -4.39
C GLY A 99 -12.34 0.43 -5.36
N GLU A 100 -11.04 0.21 -5.21
CA GLU A 100 -10.23 -0.71 -6.01
C GLU A 100 -9.28 -1.53 -5.16
N SER A 101 -8.97 -2.76 -5.61
CA SER A 101 -8.00 -3.64 -4.97
C SER A 101 -7.02 -4.23 -5.99
N LEU A 102 -5.75 -4.00 -5.75
CA LEU A 102 -4.66 -4.63 -6.46
C LEU A 102 -4.15 -5.78 -5.62
N ILE A 103 -4.13 -6.98 -6.22
CA ILE A 103 -3.87 -8.20 -5.47
C ILE A 103 -2.77 -8.99 -6.17
N LEU A 104 -1.82 -9.49 -5.39
CA LEU A 104 -0.92 -10.56 -5.77
C LEU A 104 -1.24 -11.81 -4.96
N VAL A 105 -1.26 -12.96 -5.60
CA VAL A 105 -1.44 -14.25 -4.95
C VAL A 105 -0.30 -15.20 -5.33
N TYR A 106 0.13 -16.00 -4.36
CA TYR A 106 1.05 -17.11 -4.59
C TYR A 106 0.41 -18.39 -4.02
N PRO A 107 -0.28 -19.18 -4.85
CA PRO A 107 -0.71 -20.50 -4.46
C PRO A 107 0.51 -21.43 -4.43
N HIS A 108 0.88 -21.89 -3.24
CA HIS A 108 2.10 -22.72 -3.07
C HIS A 108 2.07 -24.00 -3.93
N SER A 109 0.88 -24.56 -4.15
CA SER A 109 0.71 -25.74 -5.00
C SER A 109 0.98 -25.47 -6.49
N GLU A 110 0.82 -24.22 -6.94
CA GLU A 110 1.08 -23.79 -8.33
C GLU A 110 2.53 -23.34 -8.49
N GLY A 111 3.13 -22.77 -7.43
CA GLY A 111 4.51 -22.30 -7.42
C GLY A 111 4.75 -21.02 -8.21
N GLU A 112 3.69 -20.31 -8.59
CA GLU A 112 3.73 -19.09 -9.42
C GLU A 112 2.97 -17.96 -8.76
N VAL A 113 3.45 -16.71 -8.96
CA VAL A 113 2.74 -15.51 -8.53
C VAL A 113 1.80 -15.05 -9.64
N THR A 114 0.57 -14.74 -9.27
CA THR A 114 -0.44 -14.19 -10.20
C THR A 114 -0.88 -12.81 -9.74
N SER A 115 -1.06 -11.89 -10.69
CA SER A 115 -1.54 -10.53 -10.49
C SER A 115 -3.01 -10.41 -10.84
N ILE A 116 -3.81 -9.81 -9.94
CA ILE A 116 -5.23 -9.50 -10.16
C ILE A 116 -5.41 -7.99 -10.06
N ILE A 117 -5.85 -7.37 -11.14
CA ILE A 117 -6.05 -5.92 -11.24
C ILE A 117 -7.54 -5.61 -11.05
N GLY A 118 -7.92 -5.34 -9.81
CA GLY A 118 -9.23 -4.84 -9.42
C GLY A 118 -9.29 -3.31 -9.45
N GLN A 119 -8.61 -2.66 -10.43
CA GLN A 119 -8.69 -1.23 -10.68
C GLN A 119 -9.84 -0.94 -11.63
N GLY A 120 -10.71 0.01 -11.24
CA GLY A 120 -11.79 0.47 -12.09
C GLY A 120 -11.33 1.25 -13.31
N TRP A 121 -12.13 1.22 -14.37
CA TRP A 121 -11.90 1.99 -15.58
C TRP A 121 -12.83 3.21 -15.68
N ALA A 122 -12.46 4.18 -16.51
CA ALA A 122 -13.30 5.31 -16.86
C ALA A 122 -14.54 4.86 -17.69
N ALA A 123 -15.62 5.63 -17.62
CA ALA A 123 -16.78 5.37 -18.48
C ALA A 123 -16.41 5.36 -19.97
N ARG A 124 -17.18 4.60 -20.79
CA ARG A 124 -16.97 4.53 -22.25
C ARG A 124 -17.07 5.87 -22.97
N ASP A 125 -17.82 6.80 -22.41
CA ASP A 125 -18.03 8.12 -23.00
C ASP A 125 -17.19 9.22 -22.30
N ALA A 126 -16.30 8.84 -21.37
CA ALA A 126 -15.39 9.75 -20.69
C ALA A 126 -14.16 10.03 -21.58
N THR A 127 -14.21 11.15 -22.33
CA THR A 127 -13.10 11.63 -23.17
C THR A 127 -12.54 12.93 -22.60
N ILE A 128 -11.29 13.28 -22.95
CA ILE A 128 -10.71 14.58 -22.57
C ILE A 128 -11.60 15.73 -23.07
N ASP A 129 -12.12 15.64 -24.28
CA ASP A 129 -13.05 16.63 -24.84
C ASP A 129 -14.35 16.73 -24.05
N TRP A 130 -14.89 15.61 -23.55
CA TRP A 130 -16.07 15.61 -22.69
C TRP A 130 -15.89 16.48 -21.46
N TYR A 131 -14.72 16.42 -20.82
CA TYR A 131 -14.36 17.25 -19.66
C TYR A 131 -14.14 18.72 -20.04
N ARG A 132 -13.36 18.97 -21.10
CA ARG A 132 -13.05 20.34 -21.57
C ARG A 132 -14.29 21.12 -21.98
N GLU A 133 -15.18 20.53 -22.77
CA GLU A 133 -16.41 21.15 -23.22
C GLU A 133 -17.35 21.55 -22.06
N ARG A 134 -17.26 20.87 -20.95
CA ARG A 134 -18.10 21.09 -19.75
C ARG A 134 -17.38 21.89 -18.66
N GLY A 135 -16.14 22.29 -18.90
CA GLY A 135 -15.32 22.99 -17.91
C GLY A 135 -15.13 22.19 -16.63
N ARG A 136 -15.04 20.85 -16.75
CA ARG A 136 -14.80 19.92 -15.66
C ARG A 136 -13.33 19.52 -15.61
N ASP A 137 -12.88 19.07 -14.46
CA ASP A 137 -11.55 18.53 -14.23
C ASP A 137 -11.60 17.24 -13.39
N LEU A 138 -10.44 16.73 -12.97
CA LEU A 138 -10.31 15.47 -12.24
C LEU A 138 -9.95 15.68 -10.76
N TYR A 139 -10.32 16.83 -10.16
CA TYR A 139 -10.16 16.95 -8.70
C TYR A 139 -10.86 15.78 -8.02
N GLY A 140 -10.16 15.13 -7.09
CA GLY A 140 -10.61 13.91 -6.44
C GLY A 140 -11.80 14.09 -5.49
N TYR A 141 -12.81 14.87 -5.87
CA TYR A 141 -14.06 15.09 -5.16
C TYR A 141 -15.25 15.01 -6.09
N GLY A 142 -16.32 14.36 -5.62
CA GLY A 142 -17.56 14.27 -6.37
C GLY A 142 -17.57 13.14 -7.39
N LEU A 143 -18.22 13.36 -8.54
CA LEU A 143 -18.46 12.32 -9.54
C LEU A 143 -17.60 12.47 -10.80
N ASP A 144 -16.92 13.60 -10.99
CA ASP A 144 -16.12 13.85 -12.20
C ASP A 144 -14.91 12.88 -12.31
N PRO A 145 -14.14 12.62 -11.24
CA PRO A 145 -13.04 11.67 -11.29
C PRO A 145 -13.46 10.21 -11.00
N ALA A 146 -14.77 9.92 -11.09
CA ALA A 146 -15.25 8.57 -10.77
C ALA A 146 -14.77 7.53 -11.79
N VAL A 147 -14.50 6.32 -11.29
CA VAL A 147 -14.24 5.12 -12.09
C VAL A 147 -15.12 3.99 -11.58
N VAL A 148 -15.38 2.98 -12.42
CA VAL A 148 -16.18 1.81 -12.00
C VAL A 148 -15.56 1.17 -10.76
N PRO A 149 -16.36 0.82 -9.73
CA PRO A 149 -15.84 0.09 -8.56
C PRO A 149 -15.15 -1.21 -8.95
N GLY A 150 -13.90 -1.39 -8.58
CA GLY A 150 -13.13 -2.58 -8.95
C GLY A 150 -12.86 -3.55 -7.80
N GLU A 151 -13.01 -3.08 -6.55
CA GLU A 151 -12.70 -3.77 -5.30
C GLU A 151 -13.34 -5.17 -5.22
N LEU A 152 -14.68 -5.20 -5.29
CA LEU A 152 -15.45 -6.44 -5.15
C LEU A 152 -15.17 -7.41 -6.31
N HIS A 153 -14.96 -6.92 -7.52
CA HIS A 153 -14.65 -7.79 -8.66
C HIS A 153 -13.30 -8.48 -8.46
N GLY A 154 -12.26 -7.73 -8.05
CA GLY A 154 -10.94 -8.29 -7.78
C GLY A 154 -10.98 -9.33 -6.66
N ALA A 155 -11.58 -8.97 -5.51
CA ALA A 155 -11.71 -9.85 -4.36
C ALA A 155 -12.46 -11.16 -4.71
N LEU A 156 -13.62 -11.06 -5.38
CA LEU A 156 -14.41 -12.23 -5.76
C LEU A 156 -13.75 -13.08 -6.85
N THR A 157 -12.90 -12.50 -7.70
CA THR A 157 -12.08 -13.25 -8.65
C THR A 157 -11.06 -14.14 -7.93
N VAL A 158 -10.43 -13.61 -6.86
CA VAL A 158 -9.51 -14.41 -6.02
C VAL A 158 -10.27 -15.53 -5.28
N LEU A 159 -11.40 -15.20 -4.66
CA LEU A 159 -12.22 -16.18 -3.95
C LEU A 159 -12.67 -17.32 -4.88
N GLU A 160 -13.16 -16.98 -6.08
CA GLU A 160 -13.60 -17.93 -7.09
C GLU A 160 -12.49 -18.93 -7.46
N ARG A 161 -11.27 -18.44 -7.73
CA ARG A 161 -10.17 -19.22 -8.29
C ARG A 161 -9.37 -20.00 -7.26
N TRP A 162 -9.07 -19.42 -6.11
CA TRP A 162 -8.14 -19.99 -5.13
C TRP A 162 -8.71 -20.13 -3.73
N GLY A 163 -9.88 -19.54 -3.45
CA GLY A 163 -10.57 -19.69 -2.19
C GLY A 163 -11.21 -21.09 -2.04
N THR A 164 -11.51 -21.43 -0.81
CA THR A 164 -12.18 -22.69 -0.43
C THR A 164 -13.55 -22.47 0.22
N MET A 165 -13.79 -21.23 0.70
CA MET A 165 -15.03 -20.82 1.37
C MET A 165 -16.01 -20.18 0.38
N SER A 166 -17.27 -20.04 0.80
CA SER A 166 -18.32 -19.30 0.11
C SER A 166 -18.17 -17.80 0.30
N PHE A 167 -18.83 -16.98 -0.51
CA PHE A 167 -18.91 -15.54 -0.30
C PHE A 167 -19.59 -15.21 1.03
N GLU A 168 -20.68 -15.92 1.38
CA GLU A 168 -21.37 -15.74 2.66
C GLU A 168 -20.43 -15.91 3.85
N GLU A 169 -19.57 -16.96 3.83
CA GLU A 169 -18.64 -17.23 4.92
C GLU A 169 -17.59 -16.11 5.07
N VAL A 170 -16.98 -15.67 3.98
CA VAL A 170 -15.95 -14.63 4.04
C VAL A 170 -16.52 -13.23 4.26
N ALA A 171 -17.79 -12.98 3.88
CA ALA A 171 -18.47 -11.70 4.09
C ALA A 171 -19.14 -11.55 5.47
N ALA A 172 -19.24 -12.64 6.24
CA ALA A 172 -20.02 -12.67 7.49
C ALA A 172 -19.64 -11.56 8.47
N ARG A 173 -18.35 -11.31 8.71
CA ARG A 173 -17.89 -10.26 9.62
C ARG A 173 -18.10 -8.85 9.06
N ALA A 174 -17.91 -8.65 7.78
CA ALA A 174 -18.20 -7.39 7.11
C ALA A 174 -19.68 -7.03 7.25
N ILE A 175 -20.59 -7.98 7.02
CA ILE A 175 -22.03 -7.81 7.18
C ILE A 175 -22.37 -7.52 8.65
N GLU A 176 -21.80 -8.26 9.59
CA GLU A 176 -22.03 -8.05 11.03
C GLU A 176 -21.61 -6.64 11.45
N TYR A 177 -20.40 -6.20 11.10
CA TYR A 177 -19.93 -4.84 11.43
C TYR A 177 -20.79 -3.76 10.77
N ALA A 178 -21.21 -3.94 9.54
CA ALA A 178 -22.08 -2.99 8.87
C ALA A 178 -23.50 -2.94 9.53
N GLU A 179 -24.07 -4.07 9.94
CA GLU A 179 -25.43 -4.15 10.47
C GLU A 179 -25.52 -3.85 11.97
N VAL A 180 -24.68 -4.54 12.78
CA VAL A 180 -24.69 -4.43 14.24
C VAL A 180 -23.90 -3.20 14.68
N GLY A 181 -22.83 -2.86 13.93
CA GLY A 181 -22.00 -1.71 14.13
C GLY A 181 -20.61 -2.04 14.68
N PHE A 182 -19.73 -1.05 14.57
CA PHE A 182 -18.34 -1.11 15.05
C PHE A 182 -17.93 0.25 15.66
N PRO A 183 -16.91 0.27 16.56
CA PRO A 183 -16.44 1.51 17.15
C PRO A 183 -15.61 2.33 16.13
N LEU A 184 -15.95 3.61 15.96
CA LEU A 184 -15.18 4.52 15.13
C LEU A 184 -13.83 4.86 15.78
N ARG A 185 -12.75 4.74 15.02
CA ARG A 185 -11.43 5.19 15.45
C ARG A 185 -11.27 6.71 15.30
N SER A 186 -10.34 7.28 16.07
CA SER A 186 -10.11 8.73 16.10
C SER A 186 -9.77 9.31 14.72
N ARG A 187 -9.01 8.58 13.90
CA ARG A 187 -8.65 8.99 12.53
C ARG A 187 -9.89 9.14 11.65
N THR A 188 -10.77 8.14 11.63
CA THR A 188 -12.02 8.18 10.84
C THR A 188 -12.89 9.35 11.27
N VAL A 189 -13.05 9.55 12.59
CA VAL A 189 -13.79 10.70 13.13
C VAL A 189 -13.17 12.03 12.69
N SER A 190 -11.85 12.19 12.78
CA SER A 190 -11.17 13.40 12.32
C SER A 190 -11.37 13.64 10.82
N THR A 191 -11.36 12.58 10.01
CA THR A 191 -11.64 12.67 8.57
C THR A 191 -13.08 13.13 8.32
N ILE A 192 -14.08 12.54 9.00
CA ILE A 192 -15.48 12.99 8.89
C ILE A 192 -15.60 14.47 9.23
N TYR A 193 -15.00 14.94 10.33
CA TYR A 193 -15.05 16.35 10.73
C TYR A 193 -14.44 17.29 9.69
N ARG A 194 -13.30 16.94 9.15
CA ARG A 194 -12.61 17.74 8.14
C ARG A 194 -13.40 17.82 6.82
N GLU A 195 -14.05 16.72 6.43
CA GLU A 195 -14.74 16.59 5.15
C GLU A 195 -16.23 17.01 5.23
N MET A 196 -16.68 17.60 6.33
CA MET A 196 -18.11 17.92 6.54
C MET A 196 -18.70 18.85 5.48
N ASP A 197 -17.91 19.77 4.92
CA ASP A 197 -18.40 20.66 3.86
C ASP A 197 -18.71 19.86 2.58
N PHE A 198 -17.91 18.87 2.24
CA PHE A 198 -18.17 17.94 1.15
C PHE A 198 -19.33 16.99 1.48
N ILE A 199 -19.31 16.38 2.66
CA ILE A 199 -20.35 15.43 3.13
C ILE A 199 -21.73 16.07 3.07
N ASN A 200 -21.85 17.33 3.47
CA ASN A 200 -23.14 18.06 3.49
C ASN A 200 -23.69 18.38 2.09
N GLN A 201 -22.88 18.34 1.03
CA GLN A 201 -23.34 18.56 -0.34
C GLN A 201 -24.15 17.37 -0.87
N TRP A 202 -23.95 16.18 -0.30
CA TRP A 202 -24.55 14.94 -0.74
C TRP A 202 -25.47 14.34 0.34
N PRO A 203 -26.79 14.29 0.11
CA PRO A 203 -27.72 13.78 1.14
C PRO A 203 -27.41 12.36 1.63
N ALA A 204 -26.98 11.45 0.73
CA ALA A 204 -26.61 10.08 1.06
C ALA A 204 -25.35 10.06 1.96
N ASN A 205 -24.30 10.81 1.62
CA ASN A 205 -23.10 10.93 2.44
C ASN A 205 -23.43 11.48 3.84
N ARG A 206 -24.28 12.51 3.90
CA ARG A 206 -24.69 13.10 5.18
C ARG A 206 -25.43 12.07 6.05
N ALA A 207 -26.42 11.37 5.49
CA ALA A 207 -27.17 10.35 6.22
C ALA A 207 -26.27 9.20 6.72
N TYR A 208 -25.22 8.90 5.98
CA TYR A 208 -24.28 7.83 6.26
C TYR A 208 -23.26 8.19 7.34
N TRP A 209 -22.74 9.45 7.34
CA TRP A 209 -21.64 9.89 8.20
C TRP A 209 -22.04 10.74 9.39
N THR A 210 -23.35 11.00 9.60
CA THR A 210 -23.87 11.67 10.78
C THR A 210 -24.81 10.76 11.54
N ARG A 211 -24.97 11.04 12.84
CA ARG A 211 -25.94 10.34 13.67
C ARG A 211 -27.37 10.63 13.20
N PRO A 212 -28.36 9.78 13.53
CA PRO A 212 -29.77 10.02 13.17
C PRO A 212 -30.35 11.33 13.71
N ASP A 213 -29.80 11.87 14.80
CA ASP A 213 -30.15 13.17 15.35
C ASP A 213 -29.42 14.36 14.66
N GLY A 214 -28.60 14.08 13.66
CA GLY A 214 -27.78 15.06 12.93
C GLY A 214 -26.50 15.48 13.62
N ALA A 215 -26.19 14.92 14.80
CA ALA A 215 -24.95 15.18 15.51
C ALA A 215 -23.78 14.40 14.87
N MET A 216 -22.56 14.86 15.15
CA MET A 216 -21.34 14.18 14.74
C MET A 216 -21.04 13.00 15.67
N TYR A 217 -20.40 11.98 15.10
CA TYR A 217 -19.86 10.87 15.89
C TYR A 217 -18.62 11.30 16.67
N ALA A 218 -18.42 10.70 17.85
CA ALA A 218 -17.18 10.78 18.61
C ALA A 218 -16.35 9.47 18.46
N SER A 219 -15.06 9.54 18.76
CA SER A 219 -14.21 8.36 18.78
C SER A 219 -14.70 7.33 19.79
N GLY A 220 -14.78 6.07 19.38
CA GLY A 220 -15.32 4.96 20.18
C GLY A 220 -16.84 4.79 20.09
N GLU A 221 -17.57 5.73 19.49
CA GLU A 221 -19.01 5.53 19.24
C GLU A 221 -19.25 4.46 18.16
N ILE A 222 -20.34 3.72 18.33
CA ILE A 222 -20.74 2.66 17.40
C ILE A 222 -21.47 3.27 16.22
N ILE A 223 -20.89 3.12 15.02
CA ILE A 223 -21.57 3.42 13.76
C ILE A 223 -22.20 2.16 13.17
N ARG A 224 -23.33 2.32 12.49
CA ARG A 224 -24.00 1.28 11.70
C ARG A 224 -24.17 1.77 10.28
N LEU A 225 -24.00 0.86 9.32
CA LEU A 225 -24.04 1.14 7.88
C LEU A 225 -25.10 0.25 7.20
N PRO A 226 -26.40 0.43 7.51
CA PRO A 226 -27.45 -0.50 7.12
C PRO A 226 -27.63 -0.64 5.61
N THR A 227 -27.41 0.43 4.85
CA THR A 227 -27.48 0.39 3.38
C THR A 227 -26.40 -0.51 2.80
N LEU A 228 -25.15 -0.39 3.29
CA LEU A 228 -24.04 -1.26 2.89
C LEU A 228 -24.29 -2.72 3.30
N ALA A 229 -24.79 -2.96 4.53
CA ALA A 229 -25.18 -4.30 4.98
C ALA A 229 -26.22 -4.93 4.05
N ASN A 230 -27.22 -4.16 3.61
CA ASN A 230 -28.25 -4.63 2.68
C ASN A 230 -27.65 -4.99 1.30
N THR A 231 -26.73 -4.20 0.78
CA THR A 231 -26.02 -4.50 -0.48
C THR A 231 -25.27 -5.83 -0.39
N LEU A 232 -24.48 -6.04 0.67
CA LEU A 232 -23.77 -7.31 0.88
C LEU A 232 -24.75 -8.51 1.05
N LYS A 233 -25.86 -8.32 1.74
CA LYS A 233 -26.90 -9.36 1.90
C LYS A 233 -27.57 -9.73 0.57
N LYS A 234 -27.86 -8.75 -0.30
CA LYS A 234 -28.37 -9.02 -1.66
C LYS A 234 -27.39 -9.90 -2.48
N MET A 235 -26.07 -9.66 -2.31
CA MET A 235 -25.05 -10.50 -2.95
C MET A 235 -25.04 -11.92 -2.38
N VAL A 236 -25.17 -12.09 -1.06
CA VAL A 236 -25.31 -13.40 -0.40
C VAL A 236 -26.58 -14.14 -0.87
N GLU A 237 -27.70 -13.44 -1.03
CA GLU A 237 -28.93 -14.01 -1.57
C GLU A 237 -28.71 -14.60 -2.98
N ALA A 238 -28.06 -13.85 -3.86
CA ALA A 238 -27.73 -14.33 -5.21
C ALA A 238 -26.79 -15.55 -5.19
N GLU A 239 -25.78 -15.54 -4.29
CA GLU A 239 -24.93 -16.71 -4.09
C GLU A 239 -25.74 -17.93 -3.68
N ARG A 240 -26.59 -17.83 -2.65
CA ARG A 240 -27.40 -18.93 -2.15
C ARG A 240 -28.32 -19.53 -3.22
N GLU A 241 -28.92 -18.68 -4.07
CA GLU A 241 -29.78 -19.14 -5.17
C GLU A 241 -29.02 -19.97 -6.20
N GLN A 242 -27.74 -19.67 -6.46
CA GLN A 242 -26.93 -20.35 -7.47
C GLN A 242 -25.96 -21.40 -6.90
N SER A 243 -25.78 -21.49 -5.58
CA SER A 243 -24.87 -22.46 -4.93
C SER A 243 -25.24 -23.92 -5.18
N VAL A 244 -26.49 -24.20 -5.56
CA VAL A 244 -26.94 -25.53 -6.04
C VAL A 244 -26.15 -26.00 -7.28
N ASN A 245 -25.56 -25.09 -8.05
CA ASN A 245 -24.72 -25.33 -9.22
C ASN A 245 -23.22 -25.39 -8.89
N GLY A 246 -22.86 -25.26 -7.62
CA GLY A 246 -21.49 -25.27 -7.11
C GLY A 246 -21.07 -23.94 -6.47
N ARG A 247 -20.01 -23.99 -5.67
CA ARG A 247 -19.46 -22.83 -4.96
C ARG A 247 -19.12 -21.66 -5.91
N GLU A 248 -18.39 -21.98 -6.97
CA GLU A 248 -17.97 -20.98 -7.96
C GLU A 248 -19.15 -20.30 -8.64
N ALA A 249 -20.19 -21.08 -9.01
CA ALA A 249 -21.41 -20.52 -9.59
C ALA A 249 -22.12 -19.55 -8.62
N GLY A 250 -22.11 -19.85 -7.32
CA GLY A 250 -22.62 -18.96 -6.28
C GLY A 250 -21.82 -17.65 -6.20
N ILE A 251 -20.48 -17.72 -6.18
CA ILE A 251 -19.60 -16.54 -6.13
C ILE A 251 -19.78 -15.65 -7.37
N VAL A 252 -19.89 -16.26 -8.56
CA VAL A 252 -20.16 -15.53 -9.81
C VAL A 252 -21.51 -14.83 -9.73
N ALA A 253 -22.55 -15.48 -9.18
CA ALA A 253 -23.86 -14.87 -9.03
C ALA A 253 -23.85 -13.68 -8.07
N ALA A 254 -23.11 -13.78 -6.94
CA ALA A 254 -22.93 -12.65 -6.03
C ALA A 254 -22.27 -11.47 -6.76
N ARG A 255 -21.21 -11.72 -7.54
CA ARG A 255 -20.53 -10.70 -8.35
C ARG A 255 -21.45 -10.09 -9.41
N ASP A 256 -22.18 -10.91 -10.13
CA ASP A 256 -23.11 -10.47 -11.18
C ASP A 256 -24.27 -9.66 -10.60
N ARG A 257 -24.75 -9.95 -9.39
CA ARG A 257 -25.75 -9.12 -8.69
C ARG A 257 -25.27 -7.69 -8.50
N PHE A 258 -23.96 -7.50 -8.19
CA PHE A 258 -23.38 -6.18 -8.00
C PHE A 258 -23.17 -5.45 -9.34
N TYR A 259 -22.64 -6.12 -10.38
CA TYR A 259 -22.21 -5.45 -11.62
C TYR A 259 -23.25 -5.46 -12.74
N LYS A 260 -24.22 -6.38 -12.70
CA LYS A 260 -25.22 -6.58 -13.78
C LYS A 260 -26.66 -6.55 -13.27
N GLY A 261 -26.87 -6.61 -11.95
CA GLY A 261 -28.19 -6.66 -11.32
C GLY A 261 -28.67 -5.30 -10.83
N ASP A 262 -29.66 -5.35 -9.94
CA ASP A 262 -30.35 -4.20 -9.37
C ASP A 262 -29.41 -3.22 -8.63
N ILE A 263 -28.28 -3.68 -8.10
CA ILE A 263 -27.27 -2.82 -7.45
C ILE A 263 -26.63 -1.90 -8.50
N ALA A 264 -26.19 -2.43 -9.64
CA ALA A 264 -25.62 -1.64 -10.74
C ALA A 264 -26.67 -0.69 -11.34
N GLU A 265 -27.91 -1.15 -11.53
CA GLU A 265 -29.01 -0.33 -12.04
C GLU A 265 -29.27 0.89 -11.16
N GLU A 266 -29.27 0.72 -9.84
CA GLU A 266 -29.43 1.81 -8.87
C GLU A 266 -28.26 2.79 -8.94
N MET A 267 -27.02 2.29 -8.93
CA MET A 267 -25.81 3.13 -9.05
C MET A 267 -25.81 3.96 -10.35
N VAL A 268 -26.07 3.32 -11.48
CA VAL A 268 -26.06 3.99 -12.80
C VAL A 268 -27.20 5.00 -12.92
N THR A 269 -28.39 4.68 -12.39
CA THR A 269 -29.51 5.63 -12.34
C THR A 269 -29.13 6.90 -11.56
N PHE A 270 -28.46 6.75 -10.42
CA PHE A 270 -27.97 7.88 -9.65
C PHE A 270 -26.92 8.68 -10.43
N LEU A 271 -25.94 8.02 -11.03
CA LEU A 271 -24.86 8.65 -11.82
C LEU A 271 -25.40 9.46 -13.00
N GLN A 272 -26.35 8.91 -13.75
CA GLN A 272 -26.99 9.59 -14.87
C GLN A 272 -27.83 10.79 -14.45
N ALA A 273 -28.54 10.69 -13.31
CA ALA A 273 -29.30 11.81 -12.75
C ALA A 273 -28.40 13.00 -12.38
N HIS A 274 -27.10 12.76 -12.14
CA HIS A 274 -26.10 13.79 -11.83
C HIS A 274 -25.22 14.17 -13.05
N GLY A 275 -25.59 13.73 -14.25
CA GLY A 275 -24.95 14.18 -15.52
C GLY A 275 -23.55 13.63 -15.73
N THR A 276 -23.24 12.44 -15.22
CA THR A 276 -22.02 11.70 -15.52
C THR A 276 -22.14 10.93 -16.83
N PRO A 277 -21.04 10.51 -17.46
CA PRO A 277 -21.07 9.74 -18.72
C PRO A 277 -21.30 8.23 -18.52
N PHE A 278 -21.53 7.75 -17.29
CA PHE A 278 -21.69 6.31 -17.03
C PHE A 278 -22.99 5.74 -17.58
N VAL A 279 -22.89 4.50 -18.10
CA VAL A 279 -24.02 3.67 -18.52
C VAL A 279 -23.90 2.27 -17.90
N LEU A 280 -24.98 1.49 -17.92
CA LEU A 280 -25.00 0.15 -17.28
C LEU A 280 -23.92 -0.78 -17.83
N ASP A 281 -23.64 -0.70 -19.13
CA ASP A 281 -22.61 -1.53 -19.78
C ASP A 281 -21.19 -1.25 -19.23
N ASP A 282 -20.92 -0.05 -18.66
CA ASP A 282 -19.62 0.22 -18.04
C ASP A 282 -19.40 -0.64 -16.81
N PHE A 283 -20.46 -0.98 -16.11
CA PHE A 283 -20.45 -1.91 -14.97
C PHE A 283 -20.56 -3.37 -15.44
N ALA A 284 -21.53 -3.67 -16.32
CA ALA A 284 -21.83 -5.03 -16.73
C ALA A 284 -20.70 -5.72 -17.50
N GLU A 285 -19.89 -4.95 -18.23
CA GLU A 285 -18.74 -5.44 -18.99
C GLU A 285 -17.42 -5.34 -18.21
N PHE A 286 -17.44 -4.76 -16.99
CA PHE A 286 -16.25 -4.64 -16.17
C PHE A 286 -15.69 -6.01 -15.76
N TYR A 287 -14.37 -6.11 -15.81
CA TYR A 287 -13.63 -7.29 -15.36
C TYR A 287 -12.31 -6.91 -14.67
N SER A 288 -11.92 -7.67 -13.68
CA SER A 288 -10.56 -7.62 -13.14
C SER A 288 -9.63 -8.43 -14.03
N ARG A 289 -8.58 -7.78 -14.51
CA ARG A 289 -7.57 -8.45 -15.34
C ARG A 289 -6.75 -9.39 -14.47
N VAL A 290 -6.52 -10.59 -14.94
CA VAL A 290 -5.64 -11.58 -14.32
C VAL A 290 -4.47 -11.82 -15.28
N GLU A 291 -3.25 -11.54 -14.80
CA GLU A 291 -2.06 -11.52 -15.64
C GLU A 291 -0.82 -12.00 -14.88
N GLU A 292 0.25 -12.27 -15.61
CA GLU A 292 1.57 -12.46 -15.02
C GLU A 292 2.05 -11.14 -14.39
N PRO A 293 2.60 -11.18 -13.15
CA PRO A 293 3.18 -10.01 -12.53
C PRO A 293 4.53 -9.67 -13.19
N THR A 294 4.93 -8.40 -13.07
CA THR A 294 6.33 -8.04 -13.36
C THR A 294 7.23 -8.45 -12.21
N SER A 295 8.48 -8.79 -12.51
CA SER A 295 9.44 -9.16 -11.47
C SER A 295 10.88 -8.78 -11.82
N THR A 296 11.72 -8.70 -10.80
CA THR A 296 13.18 -8.68 -10.94
C THR A 296 13.84 -9.49 -9.85
N THR A 297 15.06 -9.90 -10.09
CA THR A 297 15.91 -10.49 -9.07
C THR A 297 16.71 -9.38 -8.37
N TYR A 298 16.87 -9.51 -7.07
CA TYR A 298 17.81 -8.74 -6.25
C TYR A 298 18.58 -9.71 -5.36
N LYS A 299 19.83 -9.95 -5.69
CA LYS A 299 20.65 -11.01 -5.05
C LYS A 299 19.95 -12.37 -5.16
N ARG A 300 19.56 -12.97 -4.04
CA ARG A 300 18.83 -14.26 -3.98
C ARG A 300 17.31 -14.14 -3.90
N TYR A 301 16.79 -12.93 -4.02
CA TYR A 301 15.36 -12.64 -3.91
C TYR A 301 14.78 -12.33 -5.27
N THR A 302 13.59 -12.87 -5.56
CA THR A 302 12.77 -12.46 -6.70
C THR A 302 11.62 -11.64 -6.16
N VAL A 303 11.54 -10.38 -6.56
CA VAL A 303 10.50 -9.43 -6.13
C VAL A 303 9.47 -9.29 -7.22
N TYR A 304 8.21 -9.57 -6.89
CA TYR A 304 7.06 -9.50 -7.79
C TYR A 304 6.23 -8.27 -7.49
N LYS A 305 5.82 -7.57 -8.53
CA LYS A 305 4.96 -6.38 -8.51
C LYS A 305 3.92 -6.49 -9.61
N GLN A 306 2.91 -5.63 -9.57
CA GLN A 306 2.00 -5.49 -10.70
C GLN A 306 2.66 -4.80 -11.89
N SER A 307 2.01 -4.87 -13.06
CA SER A 307 2.51 -4.35 -14.33
C SER A 307 2.58 -2.81 -14.39
N PHE A 308 2.95 -2.25 -15.52
CA PHE A 308 3.24 -0.83 -15.76
C PHE A 308 2.01 0.11 -15.72
N ASN A 309 0.82 -0.43 -15.59
CA ASN A 309 -0.38 0.34 -15.20
C ASN A 309 -0.35 0.74 -13.71
N SER A 310 0.55 0.16 -12.90
CA SER A 310 0.86 0.57 -11.52
C SER A 310 2.23 1.26 -11.44
N GLN A 311 2.54 1.84 -10.30
CA GLN A 311 3.91 2.31 -10.05
C GLN A 311 4.86 1.18 -9.57
N GLY A 312 4.37 -0.05 -9.42
CA GLY A 312 5.14 -1.19 -8.92
C GLY A 312 6.49 -1.43 -9.60
N PRO A 313 6.56 -1.42 -10.94
CA PRO A 313 7.83 -1.62 -11.65
C PRO A 313 8.92 -0.60 -11.31
N MET A 314 8.57 0.59 -10.79
CA MET A 314 9.54 1.59 -10.33
C MET A 314 10.42 1.06 -9.19
N LEU A 315 9.85 0.27 -8.25
CA LEU A 315 10.64 -0.40 -7.22
C LEU A 315 11.60 -1.42 -7.83
N LEU A 316 11.15 -2.16 -8.85
CA LEU A 316 11.97 -3.15 -9.55
C LEU A 316 13.13 -2.47 -10.29
N GLN A 317 12.87 -1.34 -10.99
CA GLN A 317 13.92 -0.53 -11.60
C GLN A 317 14.91 0.00 -10.57
N THR A 318 14.38 0.53 -9.44
CA THR A 318 15.23 1.03 -8.35
C THR A 318 16.12 -0.07 -7.78
N LEU A 319 15.59 -1.28 -7.55
CA LEU A 319 16.40 -2.43 -7.12
C LEU A 319 17.50 -2.79 -8.14
N ASN A 320 17.18 -2.77 -9.43
CA ASN A 320 18.16 -3.05 -10.50
C ASN A 320 19.27 -2.00 -10.52
N ILE A 321 18.94 -0.71 -10.30
CA ILE A 321 19.96 0.36 -10.18
C ILE A 321 20.82 0.13 -8.94
N LEU A 322 20.19 -0.16 -7.79
CA LEU A 322 20.89 -0.34 -6.51
C LEU A 322 21.79 -1.58 -6.45
N GLU A 323 21.55 -2.59 -7.27
CA GLU A 323 22.44 -3.77 -7.38
C GLU A 323 23.86 -3.43 -7.84
N ASN A 324 24.06 -2.26 -8.45
CA ASN A 324 25.39 -1.76 -8.85
C ASN A 324 26.19 -1.17 -7.67
N PHE A 325 25.62 -1.11 -6.45
CA PHE A 325 26.24 -0.55 -5.26
C PHE A 325 26.32 -1.57 -4.12
N ASP A 326 27.34 -1.46 -3.27
CA ASP A 326 27.46 -2.29 -2.06
C ASP A 326 26.74 -1.62 -0.87
N LEU A 327 25.41 -1.70 -0.85
CA LEU A 327 24.57 -1.07 0.19
C LEU A 327 24.92 -1.58 1.60
N GLY A 328 25.23 -2.86 1.73
CA GLY A 328 25.61 -3.45 3.02
C GLY A 328 26.87 -2.80 3.60
N ARG A 329 27.86 -2.49 2.74
CA ARG A 329 29.09 -1.83 3.16
C ARG A 329 28.91 -0.34 3.45
N MET A 330 27.96 0.34 2.82
CA MET A 330 27.63 1.74 3.14
C MET A 330 27.08 1.87 4.55
N GLY A 331 26.42 0.85 5.06
CA GLY A 331 25.83 0.82 6.40
C GLY A 331 24.40 1.39 6.46
N HIS A 332 23.60 0.76 7.30
CA HIS A 332 22.18 1.12 7.44
C HIS A 332 21.98 2.60 7.80
N ASN A 333 21.17 3.28 7.04
CA ASN A 333 20.82 4.69 7.22
C ASN A 333 22.02 5.66 7.30
N SER A 334 23.18 5.29 6.71
CA SER A 334 24.28 6.22 6.49
C SER A 334 23.91 7.26 5.41
N ALA A 335 24.63 8.37 5.35
CA ALA A 335 24.41 9.40 4.33
C ALA A 335 24.62 8.85 2.90
N ASP A 336 25.64 8.00 2.68
CA ASP A 336 25.90 7.38 1.38
C ASP A 336 24.78 6.42 0.99
N TYR A 337 24.32 5.58 1.92
CA TYR A 337 23.21 4.65 1.71
C TYR A 337 21.91 5.38 1.32
N LEU A 338 21.53 6.39 2.10
CA LEU A 338 20.30 7.14 1.86
C LEU A 338 20.39 7.96 0.57
N HIS A 339 21.51 8.62 0.31
CA HIS A 339 21.73 9.36 -0.92
C HIS A 339 21.62 8.46 -2.16
N THR A 340 22.24 7.29 -2.14
CA THR A 340 22.18 6.32 -3.25
C THR A 340 20.75 5.88 -3.53
N ILE A 341 19.96 5.58 -2.48
CA ILE A 341 18.55 5.20 -2.61
C ILE A 341 17.73 6.36 -3.20
N ILE A 342 17.93 7.58 -2.70
CA ILE A 342 17.18 8.76 -3.16
C ILE A 342 17.46 9.04 -4.64
N GLU A 343 18.73 9.02 -5.05
CA GLU A 343 19.11 9.26 -6.43
C GLU A 343 18.58 8.14 -7.37
N ALA A 344 18.63 6.89 -6.95
CA ALA A 344 18.03 5.79 -7.71
C ALA A 344 16.52 5.97 -7.90
N PHE A 345 15.79 6.41 -6.86
CA PHE A 345 14.37 6.75 -6.98
C PHE A 345 14.11 7.90 -7.95
N LYS A 346 14.91 8.97 -7.93
CA LYS A 346 14.74 10.10 -8.86
C LYS A 346 14.79 9.63 -10.31
N LEU A 347 15.73 8.75 -10.65
CA LEU A 347 15.87 8.17 -11.98
C LEU A 347 14.64 7.30 -12.35
N ALA A 348 14.20 6.43 -11.44
CA ALA A 348 13.05 5.56 -11.67
C ALA A 348 11.73 6.34 -11.77
N TYR A 349 11.57 7.45 -11.03
CA TYR A 349 10.40 8.34 -11.14
C TYR A 349 10.33 9.04 -12.49
N ALA A 350 11.46 9.49 -13.04
CA ALA A 350 11.48 10.11 -14.36
C ALA A 350 11.04 9.11 -15.46
N ASP A 351 11.45 7.85 -15.35
CA ASP A 351 11.00 6.79 -16.24
C ASP A 351 9.51 6.48 -16.03
N ARG A 352 9.03 6.40 -14.77
CA ARG A 352 7.62 6.18 -14.43
C ARG A 352 6.72 7.23 -15.08
N ASP A 353 7.07 8.50 -14.92
CA ASP A 353 6.22 9.60 -15.39
C ASP A 353 6.26 9.76 -16.91
N THR A 354 7.23 9.13 -17.57
CA THR A 354 7.37 9.09 -19.03
C THR A 354 6.64 7.90 -19.63
N TYR A 355 6.87 6.68 -19.12
CA TYR A 355 6.55 5.43 -19.83
C TYR A 355 5.37 4.66 -19.25
N TYR A 356 5.00 4.86 -17.95
CA TYR A 356 3.98 4.02 -17.32
C TYR A 356 2.57 4.46 -17.66
N ALA A 357 1.75 3.50 -18.08
CA ALA A 357 0.36 3.71 -18.48
C ALA A 357 -0.43 2.41 -18.44
N ASP A 358 -1.73 2.47 -18.77
CA ASP A 358 -2.56 1.30 -19.00
C ASP A 358 -2.07 0.52 -20.23
N THR A 359 -1.54 -0.67 -19.98
CA THR A 359 -0.97 -1.55 -21.01
C THR A 359 -1.97 -2.13 -21.99
N ASP A 360 -3.28 -1.94 -21.77
CA ASP A 360 -4.31 -2.23 -22.78
C ASP A 360 -4.34 -1.15 -23.90
N PHE A 361 -3.73 0.02 -23.67
CA PHE A 361 -3.75 1.18 -24.56
C PHE A 361 -2.38 1.68 -25.00
N VAL A 362 -1.34 1.35 -24.24
CA VAL A 362 0.02 1.84 -24.48
C VAL A 362 0.98 0.67 -24.45
N ASP A 363 1.74 0.53 -25.51
CA ASP A 363 2.80 -0.45 -25.63
C ASP A 363 4.05 0.07 -24.90
N VAL A 364 4.26 -0.40 -23.66
CA VAL A 364 5.31 0.08 -22.76
C VAL A 364 6.60 -0.74 -22.99
N PRO A 365 7.78 -0.12 -23.16
CA PRO A 365 9.04 -0.83 -23.34
C PRO A 365 9.51 -1.52 -22.04
N ALA A 366 8.71 -2.49 -21.61
CA ALA A 366 8.81 -3.13 -20.31
C ALA A 366 10.11 -3.91 -20.11
N GLN A 367 10.56 -4.62 -21.15
CA GLN A 367 11.79 -5.40 -21.12
C GLN A 367 13.01 -4.48 -20.96
N GLY A 368 13.05 -3.37 -21.68
CA GLY A 368 14.10 -2.38 -21.59
C GLY A 368 14.14 -1.72 -20.21
N LEU A 369 12.99 -1.25 -19.72
CA LEU A 369 12.87 -0.60 -18.41
C LEU A 369 13.33 -1.51 -17.25
N LEU A 370 13.14 -2.82 -17.34
CA LEU A 370 13.52 -3.79 -16.31
C LEU A 370 14.86 -4.48 -16.58
N SER A 371 15.58 -4.14 -17.69
CA SER A 371 16.85 -4.78 -17.97
C SER A 371 17.94 -4.34 -16.98
N LYS A 372 18.85 -5.26 -16.66
CA LYS A 372 19.99 -4.97 -15.78
C LYS A 372 21.01 -4.06 -16.46
N GLU A 373 21.14 -4.17 -17.76
CA GLU A 373 22.02 -3.34 -18.60
C GLU A 373 21.56 -1.88 -18.59
N TYR A 374 20.26 -1.63 -18.78
CA TYR A 374 19.67 -0.30 -18.65
C TYR A 374 19.90 0.27 -17.25
N ALA A 375 19.64 -0.52 -16.22
CA ALA A 375 19.85 -0.10 -14.84
C ALA A 375 21.31 0.22 -14.52
N ALA A 376 22.27 -0.51 -15.12
CA ALA A 376 23.70 -0.22 -14.97
C ALA A 376 24.10 1.10 -15.66
N GLU A 377 23.48 1.45 -16.79
CA GLU A 377 23.66 2.76 -17.43
C GLU A 377 23.09 3.88 -16.54
N ARG A 378 21.88 3.70 -16.02
CA ARG A 378 21.24 4.68 -15.11
C ARG A 378 22.04 4.86 -13.82
N ALA A 379 22.63 3.81 -13.26
CA ALA A 379 23.44 3.86 -12.04
C ALA A 379 24.68 4.76 -12.20
N GLN A 380 25.24 4.88 -13.40
CA GLN A 380 26.40 5.75 -13.68
C GLN A 380 26.07 7.25 -13.58
N LEU A 381 24.78 7.62 -13.58
CA LEU A 381 24.33 9.00 -13.43
C LEU A 381 24.30 9.46 -11.97
N ILE A 382 24.44 8.55 -11.01
CA ILE A 382 24.44 8.86 -9.57
C ILE A 382 25.81 9.42 -9.18
N ASP A 383 25.86 10.72 -8.87
CA ASP A 383 27.03 11.39 -8.32
C ASP A 383 26.98 11.29 -6.79
N MET A 384 27.90 10.53 -6.20
CA MET A 384 27.90 10.29 -4.74
C MET A 384 28.15 11.53 -3.88
N GLU A 385 28.66 12.61 -4.47
CA GLU A 385 28.97 13.86 -3.77
C GLU A 385 27.89 14.93 -3.94
N ARG A 386 26.96 14.75 -4.90
CA ARG A 386 25.99 15.79 -5.26
C ARG A 386 24.62 15.22 -5.66
N ALA A 387 23.57 15.79 -5.07
CA ALA A 387 22.19 15.50 -5.45
C ALA A 387 21.89 16.02 -6.87
N SER A 388 21.28 15.20 -7.70
CA SER A 388 20.82 15.59 -9.03
C SER A 388 19.58 16.49 -8.92
N GLU A 389 19.61 17.59 -9.67
CA GLU A 389 18.44 18.47 -9.88
C GLU A 389 17.71 18.12 -11.18
N THR A 390 18.27 17.17 -11.96
CA THR A 390 17.76 16.81 -13.28
C THR A 390 16.62 15.80 -13.16
N PHE A 391 15.50 16.09 -13.83
CA PHE A 391 14.39 15.16 -14.02
C PHE A 391 14.37 14.74 -15.49
N ALA A 392 15.01 13.62 -15.82
CA ALA A 392 15.11 13.10 -17.17
C ALA A 392 14.97 11.57 -17.20
N ALA A 393 14.10 11.08 -18.08
CA ALA A 393 13.99 9.66 -18.36
C ALA A 393 15.21 9.16 -19.13
N GLY A 394 15.50 7.87 -19.00
CA GLY A 394 16.47 7.20 -19.87
C GLY A 394 15.85 6.76 -21.19
N ASP A 395 16.63 6.07 -21.99
CA ASP A 395 16.19 5.46 -23.25
C ASP A 395 16.13 3.92 -23.10
N PRO A 396 14.99 3.35 -22.69
CA PRO A 396 14.84 1.91 -22.52
C PRO A 396 14.78 1.15 -23.85
N PHE A 397 14.47 1.82 -24.96
CA PHE A 397 14.31 1.20 -26.29
C PHE A 397 15.63 0.59 -26.78
N ALA A 398 16.77 1.15 -26.41
CA ALA A 398 18.08 0.57 -26.70
C ALA A 398 18.29 -0.83 -26.08
N PHE A 399 17.49 -1.18 -25.08
CA PHE A 399 17.54 -2.43 -24.32
C PHE A 399 16.27 -3.28 -24.49
N ASP A 400 15.37 -2.89 -25.39
CA ASP A 400 14.13 -3.59 -25.69
C ASP A 400 14.01 -3.87 -27.19
N PRO A 401 14.42 -5.06 -27.65
CA PRO A 401 14.44 -5.37 -29.08
C PRO A 401 13.02 -5.53 -29.71
N SER A 402 11.98 -5.51 -28.88
CA SER A 402 10.59 -5.62 -29.33
C SER A 402 9.93 -4.28 -29.61
N HIS A 403 10.58 -3.17 -29.20
CA HIS A 403 10.05 -1.82 -29.35
C HIS A 403 11.03 -0.91 -30.08
N ASP A 404 10.50 -0.02 -30.94
CA ASP A 404 11.28 1.02 -31.58
C ASP A 404 11.04 2.37 -30.90
N ARG A 405 12.09 3.14 -30.69
CA ARG A 405 12.02 4.49 -30.12
C ARG A 405 11.12 5.42 -30.95
N GLU A 406 11.10 5.24 -32.28
CA GLU A 406 10.29 6.05 -33.21
C GLU A 406 8.79 5.83 -33.04
N ASP A 407 8.35 4.71 -32.48
CA ASP A 407 6.95 4.40 -32.20
C ASP A 407 6.41 5.08 -30.94
N TRP A 408 7.30 5.59 -30.06
CA TRP A 408 6.90 6.31 -28.87
C TRP A 408 6.48 7.74 -29.18
N GLN A 409 5.18 7.99 -29.15
CA GLN A 409 4.57 9.27 -29.54
C GLN A 409 4.25 10.20 -28.37
N TYR A 410 4.50 9.75 -27.15
CA TYR A 410 4.16 10.50 -25.93
C TYR A 410 5.33 11.35 -25.43
N TRP A 411 5.01 12.28 -24.53
CA TRP A 411 5.96 13.13 -23.86
C TRP A 411 7.05 12.30 -23.14
N VAL A 412 8.28 12.79 -23.21
CA VAL A 412 9.43 12.20 -22.51
C VAL A 412 10.00 13.26 -21.59
N ALA A 413 10.26 12.89 -20.32
CA ALA A 413 10.97 13.75 -19.38
C ALA A 413 12.39 14.01 -19.90
N ASP A 414 12.73 15.28 -20.13
CA ASP A 414 14.02 15.71 -20.65
C ASP A 414 14.52 16.93 -19.87
N ALA A 415 15.80 16.93 -19.54
CA ALA A 415 16.47 18.06 -18.88
C ALA A 415 16.38 19.37 -19.69
N ALA A 416 16.33 19.28 -21.03
CA ALA A 416 16.16 20.43 -21.93
C ALA A 416 14.70 20.91 -22.03
N ASN A 417 13.75 20.08 -21.58
CA ASN A 417 12.32 20.36 -21.62
C ASN A 417 11.73 20.13 -20.23
N PRO A 418 12.13 20.98 -19.24
CA PRO A 418 11.67 20.82 -17.88
C PRO A 418 10.15 20.87 -17.84
N PRO A 419 9.53 20.25 -16.85
CA PRO A 419 8.08 20.31 -16.67
C PRO A 419 7.62 21.77 -16.70
N PRO A 420 6.44 22.05 -17.29
CA PRO A 420 5.89 23.39 -17.30
C PRO A 420 5.87 23.96 -15.89
N GLU A 421 6.27 25.25 -15.75
CA GLU A 421 6.24 25.95 -14.47
C GLU A 421 4.94 25.63 -13.74
N ARG A 422 5.06 25.35 -12.43
CA ARG A 422 3.92 25.07 -11.54
C ARG A 422 2.70 25.85 -12.01
N LEU A 423 1.64 25.16 -12.36
CA LEU A 423 0.31 25.74 -12.20
C LEU A 423 0.25 26.17 -10.73
N GLN A 424 0.37 27.49 -10.48
CA GLN A 424 0.23 28.04 -9.13
C GLN A 424 -1.24 27.89 -8.72
N VAL A 425 -1.65 26.67 -8.46
CA VAL A 425 -2.80 26.41 -7.63
C VAL A 425 -2.36 26.82 -6.22
N ALA A 426 -3.14 27.67 -5.57
CA ALA A 426 -2.87 28.10 -4.21
C ALA A 426 -2.46 26.87 -3.39
N ALA A 427 -1.32 26.97 -2.69
CA ALA A 427 -0.70 25.86 -1.99
C ALA A 427 -1.76 25.05 -1.24
N VAL A 428 -2.22 23.97 -1.83
CA VAL A 428 -2.98 22.95 -1.12
C VAL A 428 -1.96 22.36 -0.17
N ASP A 429 -2.23 22.49 1.11
CA ASP A 429 -1.34 21.94 2.15
C ASP A 429 -1.16 20.45 1.87
N ARG A 430 0.02 20.06 1.38
CA ARG A 430 0.32 18.66 0.99
C ARG A 430 0.20 17.68 2.16
N THR A 431 0.17 18.21 3.39
CA THR A 431 -0.07 17.41 4.60
C THR A 431 -1.56 17.10 4.79
N ASP A 432 -2.46 17.83 4.14
CA ASP A 432 -3.92 17.71 4.30
C ASP A 432 -4.59 16.77 3.29
N ASN A 433 -3.90 16.33 2.23
CA ASN A 433 -4.48 15.38 1.29
C ASN A 433 -4.44 13.96 1.88
N MET A 434 -5.34 13.72 2.83
CA MET A 434 -5.47 12.48 3.62
C MET A 434 -6.23 11.37 2.87
N LYS A 435 -6.37 11.46 1.56
CA LYS A 435 -6.74 10.33 0.73
C LYS A 435 -5.62 9.32 0.82
N ASP A 436 -5.96 8.14 1.28
CA ASP A 436 -4.95 7.17 1.64
C ASP A 436 -5.39 5.76 1.21
N THR A 437 -4.67 4.82 1.64
CA THR A 437 -4.70 3.43 1.21
C THR A 437 -4.58 2.57 2.45
N THR A 438 -4.92 1.31 2.37
CA THR A 438 -4.54 0.29 3.33
C THR A 438 -3.69 -0.79 2.66
N HIS A 439 -3.21 -1.73 3.44
CA HIS A 439 -2.50 -2.89 2.91
C HIS A 439 -2.82 -4.14 3.76
N ILE A 440 -2.88 -5.29 3.10
CA ILE A 440 -3.21 -6.58 3.70
C ILE A 440 -2.19 -7.61 3.24
N ALA A 441 -1.47 -8.21 4.18
CA ALA A 441 -0.52 -9.30 3.95
C ALA A 441 -0.95 -10.53 4.74
N VAL A 442 -1.03 -11.70 4.09
CA VAL A 442 -1.39 -12.99 4.70
C VAL A 442 -0.46 -14.08 4.21
N ILE A 443 0.07 -14.90 5.13
CA ILE A 443 0.74 -16.17 4.81
C ILE A 443 0.12 -17.26 5.69
N ASP A 444 -0.44 -18.31 5.08
CA ASP A 444 -1.06 -19.42 5.80
C ASP A 444 -0.06 -20.55 6.17
N LYS A 445 -0.59 -21.63 6.77
CA LYS A 445 0.20 -22.79 7.19
C LYS A 445 0.82 -23.58 6.03
N ASP A 446 0.22 -23.51 4.86
CA ASP A 446 0.63 -24.25 3.68
C ASP A 446 1.61 -23.45 2.80
N GLY A 447 1.91 -22.19 3.16
CA GLY A 447 2.83 -21.31 2.44
C GLY A 447 2.17 -20.53 1.30
N ASN A 448 0.84 -20.53 1.20
CA ASN A 448 0.13 -19.63 0.29
C ASN A 448 0.31 -18.18 0.77
N ILE A 449 0.49 -17.26 -0.18
CA ILE A 449 0.62 -15.84 0.09
C ILE A 449 -0.51 -15.09 -0.59
N PHE A 450 -1.14 -14.18 0.16
CA PHE A 450 -2.04 -13.16 -0.35
C PHE A 450 -1.50 -11.80 0.05
N ASP A 451 -1.37 -10.89 -0.90
CA ASP A 451 -0.89 -9.53 -0.67
C ASP A 451 -1.74 -8.55 -1.46
N SER A 452 -2.32 -7.55 -0.80
CA SER A 452 -3.26 -6.62 -1.43
C SER A 452 -3.11 -5.20 -0.92
N THR A 453 -3.35 -4.25 -1.83
CA THR A 453 -3.36 -2.82 -1.53
C THR A 453 -4.73 -2.21 -1.90
N PRO A 454 -5.76 -2.34 -1.03
CA PRO A 454 -7.07 -1.74 -1.21
C PRO A 454 -7.04 -0.22 -1.04
N SER A 455 -7.83 0.50 -1.85
CA SER A 455 -7.89 1.97 -1.81
C SER A 455 -9.15 2.50 -2.49
N GLY A 456 -9.35 3.83 -2.47
CA GLY A 456 -10.45 4.49 -3.19
C GLY A 456 -11.79 4.45 -2.44
N GLY A 457 -12.77 5.23 -2.94
CA GLY A 457 -14.07 5.33 -2.27
C GLY A 457 -14.00 5.99 -0.88
N TRP A 458 -13.09 6.94 -0.70
CA TRP A 458 -12.82 7.59 0.58
C TRP A 458 -13.94 8.50 1.07
N ILE A 459 -14.09 8.64 2.39
CA ILE A 459 -14.95 9.66 3.02
C ILE A 459 -14.67 11.05 2.44
N GLY A 460 -13.40 11.39 2.24
CA GLY A 460 -12.97 12.62 1.59
C GLY A 460 -12.99 12.51 0.07
N GLY A 461 -14.09 12.80 -0.56
CA GLY A 461 -14.22 12.93 -2.01
C GLY A 461 -15.18 11.97 -2.70
N ALA A 462 -15.42 10.77 -2.17
CA ALA A 462 -16.33 9.80 -2.77
C ALA A 462 -17.79 10.08 -2.45
N VAL A 463 -18.67 9.90 -3.45
CA VAL A 463 -20.11 10.03 -3.31
C VAL A 463 -20.72 8.65 -3.13
N ILE A 464 -21.57 8.52 -2.12
CA ILE A 464 -22.39 7.32 -1.90
C ILE A 464 -23.53 7.31 -2.91
N LEU A 465 -23.61 6.25 -3.71
CA LEU A 465 -24.55 6.14 -4.81
C LEU A 465 -25.91 5.60 -4.34
N GLY A 466 -26.92 6.46 -4.30
CA GLY A 466 -28.27 6.08 -3.90
C GLY A 466 -28.33 5.50 -2.49
N ASP A 467 -29.08 4.43 -2.32
CA ASP A 467 -29.26 3.69 -1.06
C ASP A 467 -28.35 2.45 -0.98
N THR A 468 -27.34 2.34 -1.87
CA THR A 468 -26.45 1.16 -1.90
C THR A 468 -25.43 1.12 -0.77
N GLY A 469 -25.10 2.27 -0.17
CA GLY A 469 -23.98 2.40 0.77
C GLY A 469 -22.60 2.28 0.09
N ILE A 470 -22.55 2.26 -1.24
CA ILE A 470 -21.31 2.17 -2.03
C ILE A 470 -20.82 3.59 -2.32
N ALA A 471 -19.66 3.93 -1.74
CA ALA A 471 -18.95 5.16 -2.03
C ALA A 471 -18.04 4.93 -3.26
N MET A 472 -18.36 5.58 -4.38
CA MET A 472 -17.70 5.32 -5.66
C MET A 472 -16.28 5.88 -5.69
N SER A 473 -15.31 5.09 -6.17
CA SER A 473 -13.92 5.51 -6.31
C SER A 473 -13.78 6.77 -7.16
N VAL A 474 -12.94 7.68 -6.70
CA VAL A 474 -12.54 8.91 -7.41
C VAL A 474 -11.12 8.78 -7.99
N ARG A 475 -10.68 7.55 -8.27
CA ARG A 475 -9.32 7.25 -8.75
C ARG A 475 -9.02 7.81 -10.13
N GLY A 476 -10.01 8.25 -10.88
CA GLY A 476 -9.82 8.99 -12.12
C GLY A 476 -9.00 10.27 -11.98
N GLU A 477 -8.85 10.78 -10.76
CA GLU A 477 -7.93 11.89 -10.47
C GLU A 477 -6.45 11.60 -10.77
N GLN A 478 -6.11 10.35 -11.08
CA GLN A 478 -4.76 9.94 -11.51
C GLN A 478 -4.58 9.94 -13.04
N PHE A 479 -5.61 10.21 -13.82
CA PHE A 479 -5.47 10.45 -15.25
C PHE A 479 -4.90 11.84 -15.56
N TRP A 480 -4.26 11.95 -16.71
CA TRP A 480 -3.91 13.24 -17.32
C TRP A 480 -4.99 13.67 -18.30
N LEU A 481 -5.44 14.92 -18.21
CA LEU A 481 -6.26 15.55 -19.25
C LEU A 481 -5.38 16.22 -20.32
N ASP A 482 -4.34 15.51 -20.73
CA ASP A 482 -3.31 15.94 -21.68
C ASP A 482 -2.98 14.77 -22.62
N GLU A 483 -3.32 14.90 -23.89
CA GLU A 483 -3.15 13.89 -24.93
C GLU A 483 -1.68 13.55 -25.21
N THR A 484 -0.75 14.39 -24.80
CA THR A 484 0.67 14.13 -24.95
C THR A 484 1.20 13.11 -23.93
N ARG A 485 0.43 12.82 -22.87
CA ARG A 485 0.84 11.89 -21.81
C ARG A 485 0.45 10.45 -22.13
N ALA A 486 1.34 9.50 -21.83
CA ALA A 486 1.04 8.07 -21.94
C ALA A 486 -0.15 7.69 -21.03
N ALA A 487 -0.17 8.20 -19.78
CA ALA A 487 -1.21 7.97 -18.79
C ALA A 487 -2.44 8.90 -18.92
N GLN A 488 -2.73 9.41 -20.14
CA GLN A 488 -3.90 10.24 -20.40
C GLN A 488 -5.21 9.48 -20.19
N LEU A 489 -6.29 10.22 -19.93
CA LEU A 489 -7.65 9.67 -19.93
C LEU A 489 -8.05 9.17 -21.31
N ARG A 490 -8.53 7.92 -21.37
CA ARG A 490 -9.17 7.32 -22.53
C ARG A 490 -10.44 6.59 -22.09
N PRO A 491 -11.46 6.50 -22.94
CA PRO A 491 -12.63 5.67 -22.69
C PRO A 491 -12.23 4.24 -22.28
N ARG A 492 -12.78 3.76 -21.16
CA ARG A 492 -12.50 2.42 -20.61
C ARG A 492 -11.04 2.14 -20.24
N SER A 493 -10.18 3.17 -20.22
CA SER A 493 -8.84 2.98 -19.65
C SER A 493 -8.86 3.00 -18.13
N ARG A 494 -7.88 2.34 -17.54
CA ARG A 494 -7.58 2.42 -16.12
C ARG A 494 -6.55 3.52 -15.89
N PRO A 495 -6.68 4.37 -14.87
CA PRO A 495 -5.62 5.32 -14.55
C PRO A 495 -4.33 4.58 -14.21
N ARG A 496 -3.17 5.19 -14.44
CA ARG A 496 -1.93 4.71 -13.86
C ARG A 496 -1.97 4.95 -12.35
N TYR A 497 -2.03 3.88 -11.57
CA TYR A 497 -2.32 3.96 -10.14
C TYR A 497 -1.08 3.76 -9.26
N THR A 498 -1.22 4.23 -8.00
CA THR A 498 -0.16 4.15 -6.99
C THR A 498 -0.16 2.86 -6.18
N LEU A 499 -1.17 2.01 -6.34
CA LEU A 499 -1.35 0.80 -5.53
C LEU A 499 -0.36 -0.30 -5.96
N THR A 500 0.28 -0.95 -4.99
CA THR A 500 1.42 -1.78 -5.29
C THR A 500 1.72 -2.83 -4.22
N PRO A 501 0.95 -3.94 -4.21
CA PRO A 501 1.26 -5.11 -3.42
C PRO A 501 2.60 -5.72 -3.84
N SER A 502 3.23 -6.49 -2.95
CA SER A 502 4.54 -7.09 -3.20
C SER A 502 4.66 -8.48 -2.60
N ILE A 503 4.98 -9.46 -3.45
CA ILE A 503 5.38 -10.80 -3.00
C ILE A 503 6.86 -10.99 -3.32
N VAL A 504 7.60 -11.57 -2.38
CA VAL A 504 9.02 -11.89 -2.56
C VAL A 504 9.24 -13.38 -2.33
N LEU A 505 9.90 -14.01 -3.29
CA LEU A 505 10.42 -15.36 -3.14
C LEU A 505 11.92 -15.29 -2.84
N ARG A 506 12.42 -16.24 -2.04
CA ARG A 506 13.85 -16.40 -1.76
C ARG A 506 14.31 -17.75 -2.27
N ASP A 507 15.23 -17.75 -3.24
CA ASP A 507 15.68 -18.98 -3.92
C ASP A 507 14.52 -19.80 -4.52
N GLY A 508 13.46 -19.14 -4.96
CA GLY A 508 12.25 -19.76 -5.52
C GLY A 508 11.18 -20.16 -4.50
N GLU A 509 11.45 -20.07 -3.20
CA GLU A 509 10.52 -20.42 -2.12
C GLU A 509 9.80 -19.20 -1.54
N PRO A 510 8.55 -19.35 -1.06
CA PRO A 510 7.80 -18.24 -0.46
C PRO A 510 8.55 -17.64 0.73
N PHE A 511 8.67 -16.31 0.74
CA PHE A 511 9.44 -15.62 1.75
C PHE A 511 8.70 -14.47 2.42
N LEU A 512 8.10 -13.53 1.63
CA LEU A 512 7.64 -12.26 2.17
C LEU A 512 6.43 -11.73 1.42
N ALA A 513 5.44 -11.25 2.16
CA ALA A 513 4.36 -10.36 1.73
C ALA A 513 4.61 -8.99 2.37
N ILE A 514 4.67 -7.90 1.59
CA ILE A 514 5.09 -6.59 2.10
C ILE A 514 4.44 -5.44 1.33
N GLY A 515 3.89 -4.49 2.05
CA GLY A 515 3.36 -3.27 1.46
C GLY A 515 3.05 -2.18 2.48
N THR A 516 2.52 -1.09 1.99
CA THR A 516 2.14 0.08 2.78
C THR A 516 1.17 0.98 2.01
N PRO A 517 0.30 1.73 2.68
CA PRO A 517 -0.33 2.92 2.10
C PRO A 517 0.66 4.06 1.87
N GLY A 518 0.20 5.13 1.21
CA GLY A 518 0.95 6.38 1.12
C GLY A 518 1.07 6.98 -0.29
N GLY A 519 0.21 6.63 -1.24
CA GLY A 519 0.25 7.19 -2.60
C GLY A 519 1.60 6.97 -3.27
N ASP A 520 2.22 8.04 -3.77
CA ASP A 520 3.56 7.98 -4.40
C ASP A 520 4.69 7.56 -3.45
N ASN A 521 4.46 7.59 -2.13
CA ASN A 521 5.44 7.13 -1.14
C ASN A 521 5.50 5.61 -0.97
N GLN A 522 4.54 4.85 -1.51
CA GLN A 522 4.45 3.40 -1.26
C GLN A 522 5.74 2.69 -1.62
N GLU A 523 6.26 2.87 -2.84
CA GLU A 523 7.47 2.19 -3.29
C GLU A 523 8.71 2.59 -2.50
N GLN A 524 8.80 3.85 -2.10
CA GLN A 524 9.93 4.34 -1.30
C GLN A 524 9.96 3.70 0.09
N THR A 525 8.79 3.58 0.72
CA THR A 525 8.67 2.93 2.03
C THR A 525 8.89 1.42 1.91
N ILE A 526 8.29 0.76 0.91
CA ILE A 526 8.45 -0.69 0.69
C ILE A 526 9.92 -1.03 0.46
N LEU A 527 10.62 -0.27 -0.38
CA LEU A 527 12.04 -0.50 -0.64
C LEU A 527 12.88 -0.39 0.63
N GLN A 528 12.71 0.67 1.41
CA GLN A 528 13.47 0.86 2.65
C GLN A 528 13.19 -0.26 3.67
N MET A 529 11.93 -0.69 3.82
CA MET A 529 11.59 -1.84 4.67
C MET A 529 12.20 -3.15 4.14
N PHE A 530 12.10 -3.39 2.83
CA PHE A 530 12.68 -4.57 2.19
C PHE A 530 14.20 -4.62 2.38
N LEU A 531 14.91 -3.53 2.10
CA LEU A 531 16.36 -3.45 2.29
C LEU A 531 16.75 -3.63 3.76
N ASN A 532 15.98 -3.06 4.71
CA ASN A 532 16.20 -3.32 6.13
C ASN A 532 16.12 -4.81 6.45
N ILE A 533 15.14 -5.52 5.86
CA ILE A 533 14.94 -6.95 6.09
C ILE A 533 16.08 -7.79 5.49
N VAL A 534 16.50 -7.50 4.26
CA VAL A 534 17.40 -8.39 3.51
C VAL A 534 18.88 -8.02 3.63
N GLU A 535 19.20 -6.73 3.80
CA GLU A 535 20.59 -6.25 3.91
C GLU A 535 21.08 -6.22 5.36
N PHE A 536 20.17 -5.98 6.32
CA PHE A 536 20.53 -5.77 7.73
C PHE A 536 19.76 -6.69 8.71
N PRO A 537 19.65 -7.99 8.44
CA PRO A 537 18.81 -8.90 9.26
C PRO A 537 19.22 -8.98 10.72
N SER A 538 20.50 -8.78 11.05
CA SER A 538 20.99 -8.78 12.43
C SER A 538 20.45 -7.64 13.29
N GLN A 539 19.90 -6.58 12.67
CA GLN A 539 19.37 -5.43 13.41
C GLN A 539 17.93 -5.62 13.87
N TRP A 540 17.18 -6.54 13.28
CA TRP A 540 15.77 -6.72 13.59
C TRP A 540 15.36 -8.13 14.01
N TYR A 541 16.03 -9.18 13.53
CA TYR A 541 15.61 -10.55 13.81
C TYR A 541 15.66 -10.88 15.31
N PRO A 542 14.60 -11.45 15.92
CA PRO A 542 13.37 -11.93 15.27
C PRO A 542 12.20 -10.91 15.30
N ASN A 543 12.44 -9.64 15.63
CA ASN A 543 11.38 -8.63 15.73
C ASN A 543 11.25 -7.79 14.46
N LEU A 544 10.35 -8.22 13.56
CA LEU A 544 10.11 -7.57 12.28
C LEU A 544 9.65 -6.10 12.41
N HIS A 545 9.03 -5.71 13.55
CA HIS A 545 8.67 -4.32 13.81
C HIS A 545 9.87 -3.37 13.79
N GLN A 546 11.07 -3.82 14.17
CA GLN A 546 12.28 -2.97 14.12
C GLN A 546 12.66 -2.60 12.69
N ALA A 547 12.58 -3.54 11.73
CA ALA A 547 12.82 -3.26 10.31
C ALA A 547 11.78 -2.27 9.74
N ILE A 548 10.51 -2.42 10.17
CA ILE A 548 9.39 -1.59 9.69
C ILE A 548 9.42 -0.19 10.28
N GLN A 549 9.87 -0.02 11.52
CA GLN A 549 9.83 1.25 12.27
C GLN A 549 11.08 2.10 12.11
N ALA A 550 12.11 1.59 11.43
CA ALA A 550 13.34 2.34 11.22
C ALA A 550 13.07 3.72 10.61
N PRO A 551 13.86 4.75 10.96
CA PRO A 551 13.74 6.09 10.39
C PRO A 551 13.86 6.06 8.86
N ARG A 552 13.12 6.94 8.19
CA ARG A 552 12.95 6.95 6.74
C ARG A 552 13.23 8.29 6.11
N VAL A 553 13.39 8.25 4.80
CA VAL A 553 13.41 9.40 3.91
C VAL A 553 12.37 9.21 2.80
N GLN A 554 11.95 10.34 2.20
CA GLN A 554 11.00 10.36 1.07
C GLN A 554 11.40 11.48 0.13
N THR A 555 11.81 11.16 -1.10
CA THR A 555 11.98 12.19 -2.13
C THR A 555 10.62 12.61 -2.69
N LEU A 556 10.50 13.89 -3.05
CA LEU A 556 9.35 14.47 -3.76
C LEU A 556 9.72 14.84 -5.21
N HIS A 557 10.85 14.36 -5.71
CA HIS A 557 11.39 14.65 -7.04
C HIS A 557 10.66 13.88 -8.14
N PHE A 558 9.36 14.15 -8.30
CA PHE A 558 8.48 13.52 -9.29
C PHE A 558 7.24 14.37 -9.54
N TYR A 559 6.42 14.01 -10.56
CA TYR A 559 5.04 14.46 -10.66
C TYR A 559 4.15 13.64 -9.73
N ALA A 560 3.40 14.30 -8.84
CA ALA A 560 2.41 13.62 -8.02
C ALA A 560 1.40 12.87 -8.91
N SER A 561 1.05 11.65 -8.51
CA SER A 561 0.10 10.83 -9.28
C SER A 561 -1.31 11.41 -9.30
N PHE A 562 -1.65 12.23 -8.33
CA PHE A 562 -2.97 12.81 -8.14
C PHE A 562 -3.08 14.20 -8.77
N TRP A 563 -4.20 14.48 -9.40
CA TRP A 563 -4.50 15.80 -9.95
C TRP A 563 -4.32 16.92 -8.90
N PRO A 564 -3.71 18.07 -9.20
CA PRO A 564 -3.22 18.54 -10.51
C PRO A 564 -1.77 18.16 -10.84
N HIS A 565 -1.25 17.05 -10.35
CA HIS A 565 0.09 16.52 -10.62
C HIS A 565 1.24 17.47 -10.19
N GLU A 566 1.14 18.00 -8.97
CA GLU A 566 2.16 18.88 -8.41
C GLU A 566 3.54 18.24 -8.34
N THR A 567 4.57 19.08 -8.32
CA THR A 567 5.96 18.63 -8.22
C THR A 567 6.65 19.18 -6.97
N GLY A 568 7.63 18.43 -6.46
CA GLY A 568 8.52 18.84 -5.37
C GLY A 568 9.98 18.55 -5.73
N PHE A 569 10.41 19.01 -6.92
CA PHE A 569 11.76 18.71 -7.40
C PHE A 569 12.82 19.10 -6.40
N ASN A 570 13.76 18.16 -6.16
CA ASN A 570 14.85 18.21 -5.21
C ASN A 570 14.45 18.27 -3.72
N GLU A 571 13.15 18.27 -3.38
CA GLU A 571 12.69 18.20 -2.00
C GLU A 571 12.82 16.77 -1.45
N LEU A 572 13.24 16.70 -0.18
CA LEU A 572 13.47 15.48 0.55
C LEU A 572 12.90 15.56 1.96
N ASN A 573 11.87 14.78 2.26
CA ASN A 573 11.39 14.60 3.62
C ASN A 573 12.32 13.65 4.38
N VAL A 574 12.73 14.04 5.59
CA VAL A 574 13.67 13.27 6.42
C VAL A 574 13.16 13.21 7.86
N GLU A 575 12.98 12.01 8.43
CA GLU A 575 12.65 11.86 9.84
C GLU A 575 13.85 12.24 10.72
N ILE A 576 13.61 13.14 11.71
CA ILE A 576 14.68 13.76 12.51
C ILE A 576 15.34 12.86 13.56
N ASP A 577 14.87 11.63 13.73
CA ASP A 577 15.53 10.58 14.51
C ASP A 577 16.66 9.87 13.77
N LEU A 578 16.90 10.20 12.48
CA LEU A 578 18.19 9.94 11.84
C LEU A 578 19.31 10.74 12.53
N PRO A 579 20.55 10.22 12.59
CA PRO A 579 21.67 10.95 13.19
C PRO A 579 21.84 12.35 12.54
N PRO A 580 21.99 13.42 13.33
CA PRO A 580 22.09 14.79 12.80
C PRO A 580 23.16 14.99 11.72
N GLN A 581 24.30 14.29 11.84
CA GLN A 581 25.38 14.34 10.85
C GLN A 581 24.99 13.70 9.51
N VAL A 582 24.07 12.74 9.50
CA VAL A 582 23.52 12.15 8.27
C VAL A 582 22.66 13.17 7.55
N ILE A 583 21.75 13.83 8.30
CA ILE A 583 20.88 14.87 7.74
C ILE A 583 21.71 16.03 7.18
N GLN A 584 22.73 16.48 7.94
CA GLN A 584 23.65 17.53 7.49
C GLN A 584 24.38 17.13 6.20
N SER A 585 24.86 15.88 6.10
CA SER A 585 25.54 15.39 4.89
C SER A 585 24.62 15.35 3.67
N LEU A 586 23.34 15.05 3.84
CA LEU A 586 22.36 15.12 2.75
C LEU A 586 22.13 16.57 2.29
N GLU A 587 22.04 17.52 3.23
CA GLU A 587 21.93 18.95 2.92
C GLU A 587 23.19 19.47 2.19
N GLU A 588 24.38 19.09 2.63
CA GLU A 588 25.66 19.46 2.02
C GLU A 588 25.79 18.93 0.58
N ARG A 589 25.19 17.78 0.26
CA ARG A 589 25.09 17.24 -1.11
C ARG A 589 24.07 17.98 -1.98
N GLY A 590 23.25 18.88 -1.39
CA GLY A 590 22.32 19.73 -2.13
C GLY A 590 20.86 19.24 -2.12
N HIS A 591 20.50 18.23 -1.31
CA HIS A 591 19.08 17.91 -1.09
C HIS A 591 18.38 19.03 -0.32
N VAL A 592 17.19 19.43 -0.73
CA VAL A 592 16.33 20.39 0.00
C VAL A 592 15.56 19.63 1.07
N VAL A 593 16.12 19.60 2.29
CA VAL A 593 15.61 18.74 3.37
C VAL A 593 14.44 19.39 4.11
N ASN A 594 13.30 18.71 4.11
CA ASN A 594 12.14 18.97 4.97
C ASN A 594 12.23 18.04 6.20
N ARG A 595 12.40 18.62 7.39
CA ARG A 595 12.55 17.87 8.63
C ARG A 595 11.19 17.41 9.17
N MET A 596 10.95 16.10 9.15
CA MET A 596 9.74 15.49 9.68
C MET A 596 9.97 15.02 11.13
N GLN A 597 8.91 15.03 11.94
CA GLN A 597 8.99 14.43 13.28
C GLN A 597 9.33 12.93 13.20
N PRO A 598 9.85 12.31 14.26
CA PRO A 598 9.98 10.86 14.32
C PRO A 598 8.66 10.16 13.97
N LEU A 599 8.72 9.14 13.13
CA LEU A 599 7.54 8.46 12.60
C LEU A 599 6.59 9.40 11.82
N GLY A 600 7.09 10.51 11.28
CA GLY A 600 6.30 11.55 10.63
C GLY A 600 6.07 11.33 9.14
N ILE A 601 6.84 10.49 8.46
CA ILE A 601 6.59 10.11 7.06
C ILE A 601 5.40 9.16 7.01
N PRO A 602 4.28 9.57 6.38
CA PRO A 602 3.05 8.79 6.40
C PRO A 602 3.22 7.41 5.77
N SER A 603 2.93 6.37 6.54
CA SER A 603 2.94 4.98 6.09
C SER A 603 2.19 4.10 7.09
N CYS A 604 1.95 2.86 6.73
CA CYS A 604 1.37 1.82 7.57
C CYS A 604 1.93 0.48 7.10
N GLY A 605 3.26 0.35 7.16
CA GLY A 605 3.94 -0.86 6.71
C GLY A 605 3.34 -2.10 7.35
N THR A 606 2.86 -3.02 6.53
CA THR A 606 2.34 -4.32 6.95
C THR A 606 3.12 -5.41 6.24
N VAL A 607 3.63 -6.33 7.02
CA VAL A 607 4.59 -7.34 6.55
C VAL A 607 4.30 -8.67 7.20
N VAL A 608 4.33 -9.74 6.41
CA VAL A 608 4.37 -11.12 6.91
C VAL A 608 5.52 -11.84 6.23
N LEU A 609 6.38 -12.46 7.03
CA LEU A 609 7.55 -13.18 6.58
C LEU A 609 7.45 -14.66 6.99
N LEU A 610 7.74 -15.56 6.05
CA LEU A 610 7.96 -16.97 6.34
C LEU A 610 9.45 -17.18 6.65
N ASP A 611 9.77 -17.45 7.91
CA ASP A 611 11.14 -17.70 8.33
C ASP A 611 11.68 -19.01 7.72
N PRO A 612 12.65 -18.94 6.82
CA PRO A 612 13.16 -20.12 6.13
C PRO A 612 13.95 -21.07 7.06
N THR A 613 14.33 -20.59 8.25
CA THR A 613 15.12 -21.37 9.21
C THR A 613 14.24 -22.21 10.12
N HIS A 614 13.15 -21.63 10.62
CA HIS A 614 12.31 -22.29 11.65
C HIS A 614 10.87 -22.54 11.19
N GLY A 615 10.50 -22.07 9.98
CA GLY A 615 9.14 -22.20 9.44
C GLY A 615 8.08 -21.37 10.16
N ALA A 616 8.48 -20.40 10.97
CA ALA A 616 7.56 -19.48 11.66
C ALA A 616 7.05 -18.40 10.69
N ARG A 617 5.79 -17.98 10.88
CA ARG A 617 5.24 -16.76 10.27
C ARG A 617 5.51 -15.63 11.22
N ILE A 618 6.37 -14.70 10.80
CA ILE A 618 6.71 -13.49 11.57
C ILE A 618 5.92 -12.35 10.97
N ALA A 619 5.02 -11.75 11.75
CA ALA A 619 4.20 -10.64 11.28
C ALA A 619 4.62 -9.33 11.94
N GLY A 620 4.56 -8.23 11.19
CA GLY A 620 4.89 -6.90 11.68
C GLY A 620 3.95 -5.84 11.11
N ALA A 621 3.67 -4.81 11.91
CA ALA A 621 2.86 -3.67 11.53
C ALA A 621 3.47 -2.37 12.04
N ASP A 622 3.44 -1.33 11.22
CA ASP A 622 3.95 0.00 11.55
C ASP A 622 3.15 0.63 12.70
N VAL A 623 3.81 1.39 13.52
CA VAL A 623 3.19 2.15 14.63
C VAL A 623 2.78 3.57 14.22
N ARG A 624 3.15 4.00 13.01
CA ARG A 624 2.79 5.33 12.49
C ARG A 624 1.28 5.49 12.32
N ARG A 625 0.55 4.35 12.25
CA ARG A 625 -0.92 4.29 12.13
C ARG A 625 -1.50 3.10 12.90
N ASP A 626 -2.79 2.83 12.71
CA ASP A 626 -3.56 1.81 13.43
C ASP A 626 -3.36 0.38 12.89
N CYS A 627 -2.35 0.15 12.01
CA CYS A 627 -2.05 -1.18 11.48
C CYS A 627 -1.78 -2.18 12.59
N TYR A 628 -2.18 -3.42 12.37
CA TYR A 628 -2.05 -4.47 13.36
C TYR A 628 -1.57 -5.78 12.74
N ALA A 629 -0.74 -6.50 13.49
CA ALA A 629 -0.23 -7.79 13.10
C ALA A 629 -0.61 -8.86 14.11
N MET A 630 -0.99 -10.04 13.64
CA MET A 630 -1.27 -11.23 14.44
C MET A 630 -0.68 -12.47 13.77
N ALA A 631 -0.31 -13.46 14.60
CA ALA A 631 0.12 -14.78 14.14
C ALA A 631 -0.29 -15.82 15.18
N TYR A 632 -0.48 -17.11 14.77
CA TYR A 632 -0.93 -18.18 15.66
C TYR A 632 -0.33 -19.55 15.31
#